data_ee054ceb6e65209ecab06283bf469af1
#
_entry.id   ee054ceb6e65209ecab06283bf469af1
#
_cell.length_a   1.000
_cell.length_b   1.000
_cell.length_c   1.000
_cell.angle_alpha   90.00
_cell.angle_beta   90.00
_cell.angle_gamma   90.00
#
_symmetry.space_group_name_H-M   'P 1'
#
loop_
_entity.id
_entity.type
_entity.pdbx_description
1 polymer ?
#
loop_
_entity_poly.entity_id
_entity_poly.type
_entity_poly.pdbx_seq_one_letter_code
_entity_poly.pdbx_strand_id
1 'polypeptide(L)'
;GTHPKKITKFFLIFGLVLLTGWLILRIAGGYGNLTPYQGGDWRDFMLMSKYPPSLVFLMWNLGGMSLAIAGYNYMASNVRFRQMSRVITLFGSTPLFFYVVHLYVYKMLSFIPFLRGTLLEGYLAWLIGLVVMVPLCTWYRSVKRKYPDSVLQYV
;
A
#
# COMPACT_ATOMS: atom_id res chain seq x y z
N GLY A 1 -11.95 -25.03 -7.24
CA GLY A 1 -11.56 -23.62 -7.11
C GLY A 1 -12.18 -23.03 -5.85
N THR A 2 -11.36 -22.43 -5.01
CA THR A 2 -11.79 -21.70 -3.82
C THR A 2 -12.68 -20.53 -4.24
N HIS A 3 -13.94 -20.50 -3.77
CA HIS A 3 -14.87 -19.42 -4.09
C HIS A 3 -14.29 -18.07 -3.64
N PRO A 4 -14.26 -17.02 -4.50
CA PRO A 4 -13.70 -15.73 -4.18
C PRO A 4 -14.27 -15.11 -2.89
N LYS A 5 -15.53 -15.40 -2.56
CA LYS A 5 -16.16 -14.98 -1.31
C LYS A 5 -15.51 -15.59 -0.04
N LYS A 6 -15.03 -16.86 -0.13
CA LYS A 6 -14.36 -17.52 1.01
C LYS A 6 -12.99 -16.89 1.27
N ILE A 7 -12.24 -16.58 0.21
CA ILE A 7 -10.94 -15.91 0.30
C ILE A 7 -11.09 -14.52 0.91
N THR A 8 -12.06 -13.73 0.44
CA THR A 8 -12.33 -12.39 0.98
C THR A 8 -12.68 -12.45 2.46
N LYS A 9 -13.56 -13.40 2.86
CA LYS A 9 -13.96 -13.58 4.26
C LYS A 9 -12.77 -13.99 5.14
N PHE A 10 -11.90 -14.87 4.63
CA PHE A 10 -10.69 -15.29 5.35
C PHE A 10 -9.78 -14.09 5.63
N PHE A 11 -9.41 -13.30 4.59
CA PHE A 11 -8.55 -12.14 4.77
C PHE A 11 -9.19 -11.05 5.64
N LEU A 12 -10.50 -10.87 5.56
CA LEU A 12 -11.22 -9.94 6.45
C LEU A 12 -11.09 -10.36 7.91
N ILE A 13 -11.42 -11.61 8.23
CA ILE A 13 -11.36 -12.12 9.62
C ILE A 13 -9.91 -12.10 10.11
N PHE A 14 -8.97 -12.61 9.31
CA PHE A 14 -7.56 -12.64 9.67
C PHE A 14 -6.99 -11.24 9.92
N GLY A 15 -7.32 -10.27 9.06
CA GLY A 15 -6.91 -8.88 9.23
C GLY A 15 -7.49 -8.26 10.51
N LEU A 16 -8.78 -8.49 10.80
CA LEU A 16 -9.42 -8.01 12.02
C LEU A 16 -8.79 -8.63 13.28
N VAL A 17 -8.53 -9.93 13.28
CA VAL A 17 -7.86 -10.61 14.41
C VAL A 17 -6.48 -10.03 14.66
N LEU A 18 -5.68 -9.81 13.60
CA LEU A 18 -4.34 -9.22 13.75
C LEU A 18 -4.40 -7.78 14.26
N LEU A 19 -5.30 -6.95 13.75
CA LEU A 19 -5.42 -5.55 14.20
C LEU A 19 -5.97 -5.45 15.62
N THR A 20 -6.90 -6.33 16.00
CA THR A 20 -7.38 -6.40 17.38
C THR A 20 -6.26 -6.85 18.32
N GLY A 21 -5.51 -7.89 17.96
CA GLY A 21 -4.36 -8.33 18.72
C GLY A 21 -3.27 -7.27 18.83
N TRP A 22 -3.01 -6.56 17.72
CA TRP A 22 -2.11 -5.40 17.72
C TRP A 22 -2.54 -4.35 18.73
N LEU A 23 -3.81 -3.97 18.73
CA LEU A 23 -4.34 -2.94 19.62
C LEU A 23 -4.19 -3.35 21.09
N ILE A 24 -4.54 -4.60 21.41
CA ILE A 24 -4.41 -5.16 22.77
C ILE A 24 -2.95 -5.12 23.23
N LEU A 25 -2.02 -5.65 22.42
CA LEU A 25 -0.59 -5.67 22.77
C LEU A 25 0.00 -4.27 22.84
N ARG A 26 -0.47 -3.35 21.99
CA ARG A 26 0.00 -1.96 21.99
C ARG A 26 -0.42 -1.21 23.24
N ILE A 27 -1.67 -1.41 23.70
CA ILE A 27 -2.18 -0.82 24.94
C ILE A 27 -1.50 -1.46 26.17
N ALA A 28 -1.29 -2.79 26.14
CA ALA A 28 -0.63 -3.50 27.26
C ALA A 28 0.83 -3.05 27.46
N GLY A 29 1.49 -2.49 26.44
CA GLY A 29 2.81 -1.86 26.53
C GLY A 29 3.99 -2.82 26.79
N GLY A 30 3.74 -4.10 27.07
CA GLY A 30 4.76 -5.10 27.40
C GLY A 30 5.19 -5.95 26.19
N TYR A 31 4.85 -7.23 26.26
CA TYR A 31 5.23 -8.22 25.24
C TYR A 31 4.89 -7.80 23.81
N GLY A 32 5.85 -7.97 22.90
CA GLY A 32 5.68 -7.62 21.49
C GLY A 32 5.97 -6.17 21.14
N ASN A 33 6.17 -5.29 22.13
CA ASN A 33 6.59 -3.90 21.95
C ASN A 33 8.09 -3.73 22.21
N LEU A 34 8.87 -3.35 21.17
CA LEU A 34 10.27 -2.96 21.36
C LEU A 34 10.41 -1.48 21.73
N THR A 35 9.40 -0.67 21.37
CA THR A 35 9.23 0.73 21.78
C THR A 35 7.86 0.85 22.45
N PRO A 36 7.76 0.65 23.79
CA PRO A 36 6.48 0.76 24.49
C PRO A 36 5.88 2.15 24.37
N TYR A 37 4.54 2.24 24.32
CA TYR A 37 3.84 3.51 24.38
C TYR A 37 3.91 4.08 25.80
N GLN A 38 4.35 5.30 25.93
CA GLN A 38 4.57 5.97 27.23
C GLN A 38 3.53 7.07 27.55
N GLY A 39 2.40 7.09 26.85
CA GLY A 39 1.32 8.03 27.14
C GLY A 39 1.42 9.38 26.45
N GLY A 40 2.09 9.46 25.30
CA GLY A 40 2.16 10.65 24.45
C GLY A 40 0.97 10.75 23.48
N ASP A 41 1.19 11.50 22.40
CA ASP A 41 0.24 11.71 21.30
C ASP A 41 -0.07 10.41 20.56
N TRP A 42 -1.12 10.47 19.70
CA TRP A 42 -1.48 9.38 18.78
C TRP A 42 -0.29 8.97 17.87
N ARG A 43 0.63 9.90 17.59
CA ARG A 43 1.86 9.63 16.82
C ARG A 43 2.77 8.68 17.55
N ASP A 44 2.96 8.90 18.86
CA ASP A 44 3.76 8.03 19.73
C ASP A 44 3.11 6.65 19.87
N PHE A 45 1.78 6.61 19.90
CA PHE A 45 1.04 5.34 19.86
C PHE A 45 1.30 4.54 18.58
N MET A 46 1.46 5.20 17.43
CA MET A 46 1.77 4.57 16.15
C MET A 46 3.27 4.33 15.92
N LEU A 47 4.13 4.82 16.81
CA LEU A 47 5.57 4.65 16.72
C LEU A 47 5.95 3.22 17.15
N MET A 48 6.18 2.36 16.17
CA MET A 48 6.57 0.96 16.37
C MET A 48 7.95 0.69 15.77
N SER A 49 8.75 -0.16 16.43
CA SER A 49 10.07 -0.52 15.91
C SER A 49 9.96 -1.32 14.62
N LYS A 50 10.66 -0.84 13.57
CA LYS A 50 10.80 -1.48 12.27
C LYS A 50 12.08 -2.32 12.18
N TYR A 51 13.14 -1.88 12.86
CA TYR A 51 14.46 -2.54 12.84
C TYR A 51 15.03 -2.66 14.27
N PRO A 52 15.05 -3.86 14.85
CA PRO A 52 14.38 -5.09 14.40
C PRO A 52 12.84 -4.94 14.42
N PRO A 53 12.11 -5.71 13.60
CA PRO A 53 10.66 -5.57 13.54
C PRO A 53 10.02 -6.10 14.82
N SER A 54 9.23 -5.26 15.49
CA SER A 54 8.45 -5.65 16.66
C SER A 54 7.23 -6.48 16.25
N LEU A 55 6.71 -7.30 17.15
CA LEU A 55 5.50 -8.09 16.88
C LEU A 55 4.30 -7.18 16.56
N VAL A 56 4.14 -6.08 17.29
CA VAL A 56 3.09 -5.10 17.03
C VAL A 56 3.23 -4.46 15.65
N PHE A 57 4.46 -4.18 15.19
CA PHE A 57 4.70 -3.69 13.83
C PHE A 57 4.28 -4.71 12.78
N LEU A 58 4.61 -5.98 12.96
CA LEU A 58 4.22 -7.06 12.04
C LEU A 58 2.70 -7.24 12.01
N MET A 59 2.03 -7.26 13.17
CA MET A 59 0.59 -7.43 13.26
C MET A 59 -0.15 -6.26 12.59
N TRP A 60 0.31 -5.02 12.77
CA TRP A 60 -0.25 -3.85 12.09
C TRP A 60 -0.14 -3.96 10.57
N ASN A 61 1.05 -4.27 10.05
CA ASN A 61 1.29 -4.35 8.61
C ASN A 61 0.56 -5.53 7.97
N LEU A 62 0.64 -6.73 8.55
CA LEU A 62 -0.05 -7.92 8.03
C LEU A 62 -1.57 -7.79 8.14
N GLY A 63 -2.06 -7.20 9.23
CA GLY A 63 -3.47 -6.91 9.41
C GLY A 63 -3.99 -5.94 8.37
N GLY A 64 -3.31 -4.81 8.17
CA GLY A 64 -3.63 -3.81 7.17
C GLY A 64 -3.56 -4.38 5.74
N MET A 65 -2.52 -5.14 5.41
CA MET A 65 -2.38 -5.83 4.12
C MET A 65 -3.55 -6.81 3.88
N SER A 66 -3.94 -7.57 4.90
CA SER A 66 -5.05 -8.53 4.79
C SER A 66 -6.38 -7.83 4.53
N LEU A 67 -6.65 -6.72 5.22
CA LEU A 67 -7.84 -5.90 4.95
C LEU A 67 -7.80 -5.26 3.56
N ALA A 68 -6.63 -4.81 3.10
CA ALA A 68 -6.46 -4.27 1.75
C ALA A 68 -6.76 -5.33 0.68
N ILE A 69 -6.31 -6.59 0.86
CA ILE A 69 -6.63 -7.71 -0.04
C ILE A 69 -8.14 -8.00 -0.03
N ALA A 70 -8.78 -8.05 1.14
CA ALA A 70 -10.21 -8.24 1.24
C ALA A 70 -10.99 -7.12 0.55
N GLY A 71 -10.60 -5.87 0.78
CA GLY A 71 -11.18 -4.68 0.14
C GLY A 71 -10.99 -4.70 -1.38
N TYR A 72 -9.82 -5.05 -1.88
CA TYR A 72 -9.57 -5.20 -3.31
C TYR A 72 -10.47 -6.26 -3.94
N ASN A 73 -10.59 -7.45 -3.33
CA ASN A 73 -11.46 -8.51 -3.82
C ASN A 73 -12.94 -8.08 -3.87
N TYR A 74 -13.39 -7.33 -2.85
CA TYR A 74 -14.72 -6.74 -2.84
C TYR A 74 -14.91 -5.73 -3.98
N MET A 75 -13.96 -4.81 -4.16
CA MET A 75 -13.99 -3.80 -5.24
C MET A 75 -13.96 -4.46 -6.62
N ALA A 76 -13.13 -5.49 -6.81
CA ALA A 76 -13.01 -6.21 -8.08
C ALA A 76 -14.31 -6.93 -8.47
N SER A 77 -15.08 -7.41 -7.48
CA SER A 77 -16.36 -8.08 -7.69
C SER A 77 -17.53 -7.12 -7.93
N ASN A 78 -17.40 -5.84 -7.60
CA ASN A 78 -18.46 -4.85 -7.69
C ASN A 78 -18.29 -3.96 -8.94
N VAL A 79 -19.32 -3.91 -9.79
CA VAL A 79 -19.31 -3.15 -11.04
C VAL A 79 -19.01 -1.66 -10.83
N ARG A 80 -19.50 -1.08 -9.74
CA ARG A 80 -19.31 0.34 -9.38
C ARG A 80 -17.83 0.70 -9.16
N PHE A 81 -17.04 -0.22 -8.58
CA PHE A 81 -15.62 0.00 -8.25
C PHE A 81 -14.64 -0.61 -9.26
N ARG A 82 -15.16 -1.13 -10.37
CA ARG A 82 -14.37 -1.84 -11.38
C ARG A 82 -13.26 -0.99 -12.01
N GLN A 83 -13.48 0.31 -12.16
CA GLN A 83 -12.45 1.21 -12.69
C GLN A 83 -11.28 1.36 -11.70
N MET A 84 -11.59 1.51 -10.42
CA MET A 84 -10.58 1.66 -9.36
C MET A 84 -9.74 0.38 -9.20
N SER A 85 -10.36 -0.80 -9.27
CA SER A 85 -9.62 -2.07 -9.24
C SER A 85 -8.71 -2.24 -10.45
N ARG A 86 -9.07 -1.69 -11.64
CA ARG A 86 -8.21 -1.71 -12.83
C ARG A 86 -6.94 -0.88 -12.64
N VAL A 87 -7.02 0.28 -11.99
CA VAL A 87 -5.85 1.12 -11.70
C VAL A 87 -4.92 0.42 -10.71
N ILE A 88 -5.47 -0.18 -9.66
CA ILE A 88 -4.68 -0.97 -8.70
C ILE A 88 -3.98 -2.14 -9.40
N THR A 89 -4.71 -2.86 -10.26
CA THR A 89 -4.14 -3.96 -11.05
C THR A 89 -3.07 -3.47 -12.02
N LEU A 90 -3.24 -2.28 -12.59
CA LEU A 90 -2.25 -1.68 -13.49
C LEU A 90 -0.91 -1.50 -12.77
N PHE A 91 -0.91 -0.87 -11.61
CA PHE A 91 0.30 -0.68 -10.81
C PHE A 91 0.90 -2.01 -10.34
N GLY A 92 0.05 -2.96 -9.92
CA GLY A 92 0.49 -4.30 -9.53
C GLY A 92 1.04 -5.16 -10.67
N SER A 93 0.73 -4.83 -11.94
CA SER A 93 1.26 -5.53 -13.11
C SER A 93 2.60 -4.99 -13.64
N THR A 94 3.03 -3.83 -13.13
CA THR A 94 4.26 -3.15 -13.54
C THR A 94 5.07 -2.65 -12.33
N PRO A 95 5.34 -3.51 -11.33
CA PRO A 95 5.84 -3.05 -10.03
C PRO A 95 7.25 -2.45 -10.12
N LEU A 96 8.16 -3.07 -10.88
CA LEU A 96 9.52 -2.57 -10.99
C LEU A 96 9.59 -1.27 -11.80
N PHE A 97 8.84 -1.19 -12.91
CA PHE A 97 8.71 0.05 -13.68
C PHE A 97 8.17 1.18 -12.82
N PHE A 98 7.07 0.92 -12.07
CA PHE A 98 6.51 1.89 -11.12
C PHE A 98 7.56 2.32 -10.10
N TYR A 99 8.27 1.36 -9.50
CA TYR A 99 9.29 1.64 -8.47
C TYR A 99 10.41 2.54 -8.99
N VAL A 100 10.90 2.31 -10.20
CA VAL A 100 11.97 3.12 -10.76
C VAL A 100 11.46 4.50 -11.19
N VAL A 101 10.37 4.55 -11.96
CA VAL A 101 9.88 5.78 -12.57
C VAL A 101 9.30 6.76 -11.55
N HIS A 102 8.64 6.28 -10.48
CA HIS A 102 8.09 7.18 -9.46
C HIS A 102 9.17 8.05 -8.80
N LEU A 103 10.39 7.54 -8.62
CA LEU A 103 11.51 8.32 -8.06
C LEU A 103 11.83 9.54 -8.93
N TYR A 104 11.85 9.36 -10.26
CA TYR A 104 12.08 10.47 -11.19
C TYR A 104 10.90 11.44 -11.23
N VAL A 105 9.67 10.92 -11.23
CA VAL A 105 8.45 11.75 -11.23
C VAL A 105 8.42 12.62 -9.97
N TYR A 106 8.63 12.05 -8.78
CA TYR A 106 8.63 12.84 -7.54
C TYR A 106 9.84 13.77 -7.45
N LYS A 107 11.00 13.37 -7.99
CA LYS A 107 12.15 14.27 -8.10
C LYS A 107 11.81 15.48 -8.98
N MET A 108 11.14 15.29 -10.12
CA MET A 108 10.69 16.39 -10.97
C MET A 108 9.65 17.28 -10.28
N LEU A 109 8.65 16.68 -9.62
CA LEU A 109 7.66 17.43 -8.85
C LEU A 109 8.31 18.24 -7.71
N SER A 110 9.41 17.75 -7.15
CA SER A 110 10.13 18.47 -6.11
C SER A 110 10.83 19.76 -6.59
N PHE A 111 10.91 20.03 -7.88
CA PHE A 111 11.40 21.32 -8.41
C PHE A 111 10.30 22.38 -8.45
N ILE A 112 9.04 22.02 -8.26
CA ILE A 112 7.90 22.96 -8.23
C ILE A 112 7.83 23.60 -6.84
N PRO A 113 8.07 24.91 -6.68
CA PRO A 113 8.11 25.56 -5.35
C PRO A 113 6.80 25.41 -4.56
N PHE A 114 5.66 25.44 -5.25
CA PHE A 114 4.32 25.30 -4.67
C PHE A 114 4.04 23.93 -4.04
N LEU A 115 4.84 22.91 -4.34
CA LEU A 115 4.68 21.55 -3.79
C LEU A 115 5.72 21.24 -2.68
N ARG A 116 6.36 22.29 -2.15
CA ARG A 116 7.39 22.17 -1.09
C ARG A 116 7.01 23.04 0.10
N GLY A 117 6.81 22.48 1.22
CA GLY A 117 6.73 23.26 2.45
C GLY A 117 5.78 22.65 3.47
N THR A 118 4.52 22.44 3.15
CA THR A 118 3.54 21.92 4.07
C THR A 118 3.22 20.44 3.84
N LEU A 119 2.70 19.77 4.86
CA LEU A 119 2.25 18.37 4.76
C LEU A 119 1.17 18.20 3.67
N LEU A 120 0.29 19.19 3.53
CA LEU A 120 -0.77 19.20 2.52
C LEU A 120 -0.21 19.23 1.11
N GLU A 121 0.80 20.06 0.86
CA GLU A 121 1.49 20.16 -0.44
C GLU A 121 2.19 18.84 -0.78
N GLY A 122 2.77 18.17 0.22
CA GLY A 122 3.33 16.83 0.06
C GLY A 122 2.29 15.80 -0.37
N TYR A 123 1.07 15.81 0.22
CA TYR A 123 -0.02 14.94 -0.21
C TYR A 123 -0.53 15.29 -1.61
N LEU A 124 -0.58 16.57 -1.96
CA LEU A 124 -0.94 17.00 -3.33
C LEU A 124 0.10 16.53 -4.35
N ALA A 125 1.39 16.68 -4.06
CA ALA A 125 2.47 16.16 -4.91
C ALA A 125 2.36 14.64 -5.09
N TRP A 126 2.04 13.92 -4.01
CA TRP A 126 1.83 12.47 -4.05
C TRP A 126 0.66 12.08 -4.96
N LEU A 127 -0.50 12.75 -4.84
CA LEU A 127 -1.66 12.51 -5.69
C LEU A 127 -1.36 12.83 -7.17
N ILE A 128 -0.73 13.96 -7.45
CA ILE A 128 -0.32 14.34 -8.81
C ILE A 128 0.62 13.28 -9.38
N GLY A 129 1.61 12.84 -8.61
CA GLY A 129 2.52 11.78 -9.00
C GLY A 129 1.79 10.48 -9.36
N LEU A 130 0.80 10.06 -8.55
CA LEU A 130 -0.01 8.88 -8.87
C LEU A 130 -0.80 9.05 -10.17
N VAL A 131 -1.40 10.22 -10.41
CA VAL A 131 -2.13 10.52 -11.66
C VAL A 131 -1.20 10.44 -12.87
N VAL A 132 0.01 11.00 -12.76
CA VAL A 132 1.03 10.94 -13.83
C VAL A 132 1.50 9.50 -14.08
N MET A 133 1.59 8.68 -13.03
CA MET A 133 1.99 7.28 -13.17
C MET A 133 0.99 6.41 -13.93
N VAL A 134 -0.31 6.75 -13.92
CA VAL A 134 -1.33 5.95 -14.65
C VAL A 134 -1.05 5.86 -16.15
N PRO A 135 -0.88 6.95 -16.92
CA PRO A 135 -0.57 6.86 -18.34
C PRO A 135 0.79 6.20 -18.60
N LEU A 136 1.81 6.45 -17.78
CA LEU A 136 3.13 5.85 -17.92
C LEU A 136 3.08 4.32 -17.74
N CYS A 137 2.42 3.82 -16.71
CA CYS A 137 2.23 2.39 -16.49
C CYS A 137 1.34 1.76 -17.58
N THR A 138 0.35 2.49 -18.09
CA THR A 138 -0.50 2.00 -19.18
C THR A 138 0.31 1.85 -20.47
N TRP A 139 1.12 2.84 -20.81
CA TRP A 139 2.04 2.79 -21.94
C TRP A 139 3.02 1.61 -21.78
N TYR A 140 3.70 1.50 -20.64
CA TYR A 140 4.65 0.42 -20.40
C TYR A 140 3.99 -0.96 -20.49
N ARG A 141 2.80 -1.13 -19.94
CA ARG A 141 2.02 -2.37 -20.06
C ARG A 141 1.69 -2.72 -21.51
N SER A 142 1.43 -1.72 -22.36
CA SER A 142 1.19 -1.95 -23.79
C SER A 142 2.44 -2.42 -24.50
N VAL A 143 3.61 -1.82 -24.18
CA VAL A 143 4.92 -2.26 -24.70
C VAL A 143 5.24 -3.68 -24.26
N LYS A 144 5.03 -3.99 -22.97
CA LYS A 144 5.23 -5.34 -22.41
C LYS A 144 4.41 -6.41 -23.14
N ARG A 145 3.17 -6.09 -23.49
CA ARG A 145 2.28 -6.99 -24.26
C ARG A 145 2.74 -7.17 -25.71
N LYS A 146 3.37 -6.15 -26.31
CA LYS A 146 3.85 -6.20 -27.70
C LYS A 146 5.09 -7.08 -27.86
N TYR A 147 5.89 -7.24 -26.79
CA TYR A 147 7.13 -8.00 -26.79
C TYR A 147 7.11 -9.09 -25.71
N PRO A 148 6.33 -10.19 -25.91
CA PRO A 148 6.13 -11.22 -24.88
C PRO A 148 7.40 -12.00 -24.51
N ASP A 149 8.35 -12.14 -25.45
CA ASP A 149 9.59 -12.91 -25.26
C ASP A 149 10.78 -12.06 -24.79
N SER A 150 10.54 -10.79 -24.45
CA SER A 150 11.60 -9.86 -24.02
C SER A 150 11.85 -9.92 -22.50
N VAL A 151 13.03 -9.46 -22.09
CA VAL A 151 13.41 -9.27 -20.67
C VAL A 151 12.42 -8.34 -19.94
N LEU A 152 11.65 -7.53 -20.68
CA LEU A 152 10.59 -6.68 -20.12
C LEU A 152 9.52 -7.46 -19.34
N GLN A 153 9.39 -8.77 -19.55
CA GLN A 153 8.43 -9.60 -18.79
C GLN A 153 8.81 -9.72 -17.30
N TYR A 154 10.09 -9.58 -16.98
CA TYR A 154 10.62 -9.67 -15.61
C TYR A 154 10.74 -8.31 -14.92
N VAL A 155 10.50 -7.24 -15.63
CA VAL A 155 10.47 -5.84 -15.19
C VAL A 155 9.04 -5.29 -15.22
#